data_45ffe7fae12580dfd5c6f1bfa3ad604a
#
_entry.id   45ffe7fae12580dfd5c6f1bfa3ad604a
#
_cell.length_a   1.000
_cell.length_b   1.000
_cell.length_c   1.000
_cell.angle_alpha   90.00
_cell.angle_beta   90.00
_cell.angle_gamma   90.00
#
_symmetry.space_group_name_H-M   'P 1'
#
loop_
_entity.id
_entity.type
_entity.pdbx_description
1 polymer ?
#
loop_
_entity_poly.entity_id
_entity_poly.type
_entity_poly.pdbx_seq_one_letter_code
_entity_poly.pdbx_strand_id
1 'polypeptide(L)'
;HQDGTPVCTNMVYDPLSPDTCTQLSVALPVGANGFPGYGPAIAGESSRNSKGVYIDIEGDITDQLSFGIAGRYEHLSDFGNSTTGKFSARYAIVPDVIALRGTVATGFRAPTPGQVNTSSIATGFNPGNPNAIEYMTLPVTSPVAAYLGAEALKPEESVSFSVGTVFTPAPGAT
;
A
#
# COMPACT_ATOMS: atom_id res chain seq x y z
N HIS A 1 7.36 -22.30 10.57
CA HIS A 1 8.60 -21.59 10.84
C HIS A 1 8.50 -20.19 10.25
N GLN A 2 8.58 -19.17 11.09
CA GLN A 2 8.42 -17.76 10.66
C GLN A 2 9.77 -17.06 10.41
N ASP A 3 10.86 -17.72 10.75
CA ASP A 3 12.22 -17.19 10.66
C ASP A 3 12.95 -17.55 9.36
N GLY A 4 12.29 -18.25 8.45
CA GLY A 4 12.89 -18.65 7.19
C GLY A 4 13.82 -19.86 7.28
N THR A 5 13.97 -20.47 8.43
CA THR A 5 14.77 -21.69 8.56
C THR A 5 14.06 -22.88 7.91
N PRO A 6 14.72 -23.65 7.04
CA PRO A 6 14.13 -24.84 6.47
C PRO A 6 13.82 -25.87 7.56
N VAL A 7 12.62 -26.44 7.49
CA VAL A 7 12.22 -27.53 8.38
C VAL A 7 12.57 -28.83 7.70
N CYS A 8 13.41 -29.61 8.34
CA CYS A 8 13.59 -31.02 7.95
C CYS A 8 12.33 -31.81 8.25
N THR A 9 11.69 -32.34 7.25
CA THR A 9 10.68 -33.37 7.45
C THR A 9 11.36 -34.71 7.55
N ASN A 10 11.49 -35.20 8.76
CA ASN A 10 11.85 -36.56 9.07
C ASN A 10 10.71 -37.54 8.76
N MET A 11 9.88 -37.26 7.80
CA MET A 11 8.71 -38.07 7.47
C MET A 11 9.03 -39.20 6.50
N VAL A 12 10.18 -39.21 5.90
CA VAL A 12 10.67 -40.37 5.15
C VAL A 12 11.70 -41.05 6.05
N TYR A 13 11.28 -42.10 6.70
CA TYR A 13 12.16 -42.97 7.47
C TYR A 13 13.24 -43.54 6.55
N ASP A 14 14.48 -43.06 6.72
CA ASP A 14 15.64 -43.71 6.12
C ASP A 14 16.20 -44.70 7.11
N PRO A 15 16.04 -46.00 6.87
CA PRO A 15 16.54 -47.02 7.77
C PRO A 15 18.07 -47.06 7.87
N LEU A 16 18.78 -46.34 6.98
CA LEU A 16 20.24 -46.31 6.90
C LEU A 16 20.86 -45.07 7.58
N SER A 17 20.03 -44.03 7.89
CA SER A 17 20.50 -42.81 8.52
C SER A 17 19.40 -42.14 9.35
N PRO A 18 18.99 -42.72 10.49
CA PRO A 18 17.82 -42.26 11.25
C PRO A 18 17.99 -40.86 11.86
N ASP A 19 19.20 -40.32 11.94
CA ASP A 19 19.47 -39.09 12.68
C ASP A 19 19.98 -37.94 11.82
N THR A 20 20.05 -38.08 10.51
CA THR A 20 20.55 -37.00 9.65
C THR A 20 19.50 -36.54 8.64
N CYS A 21 19.03 -35.34 8.88
CA CYS A 21 18.26 -34.55 7.91
C CYS A 21 19.00 -34.26 6.59
N THR A 22 20.23 -34.68 6.44
CA THR A 22 21.15 -34.21 5.39
C THR A 22 21.07 -34.95 4.07
N GLN A 23 20.44 -36.11 3.98
CA GLN A 23 20.47 -36.90 2.74
C GLN A 23 19.15 -37.02 1.99
N LEU A 24 18.05 -36.65 2.60
CA LEU A 24 16.73 -36.61 1.94
C LEU A 24 16.06 -35.22 2.09
N SER A 25 16.86 -34.21 2.34
CA SER A 25 16.36 -32.86 2.54
C SER A 25 15.95 -32.21 1.21
N VAL A 26 14.78 -32.53 0.77
CA VAL A 26 14.00 -31.52 0.08
C VAL A 26 13.67 -30.50 1.17
N ALA A 27 14.42 -29.40 1.22
CA ALA A 27 14.09 -28.29 2.09
C ALA A 27 12.65 -27.89 1.74
N LEU A 28 11.72 -28.14 2.65
CA LEU A 28 10.36 -27.68 2.44
C LEU A 28 10.36 -26.16 2.42
N PRO A 29 9.59 -25.56 1.52
CA PRO A 29 9.39 -24.13 1.55
C PRO A 29 8.85 -23.72 2.92
N VAL A 30 9.26 -22.54 3.36
CA VAL A 30 8.80 -21.94 4.61
C VAL A 30 7.30 -21.74 4.54
N GLY A 31 6.59 -22.13 5.61
CA GLY A 31 5.15 -21.99 5.71
C GLY A 31 4.44 -23.30 6.01
N ALA A 32 3.14 -23.22 6.22
CA ALA A 32 2.26 -24.37 6.38
C ALA A 32 1.38 -24.54 5.14
N ASN A 33 0.82 -25.73 4.97
CA ASN A 33 -0.12 -25.99 3.88
C ASN A 33 -1.30 -25.00 3.97
N GLY A 34 -1.51 -24.21 2.92
CA GLY A 34 -2.53 -23.16 2.88
C GLY A 34 -2.10 -21.80 3.46
N PHE A 35 -0.93 -21.72 4.10
CA PHE A 35 -0.36 -20.49 4.62
C PHE A 35 1.07 -20.32 4.12
N PRO A 36 1.29 -19.63 2.99
CA PRO A 36 2.63 -19.40 2.48
C PRO A 36 3.44 -18.59 3.48
N GLY A 37 4.64 -19.03 3.77
CA GLY A 37 5.60 -18.33 4.61
C GLY A 37 6.54 -17.45 3.80
N TYR A 38 7.41 -16.73 4.50
CA TYR A 38 8.46 -15.95 3.86
C TYR A 38 9.74 -16.79 3.80
N GLY A 39 10.22 -17.06 2.60
CA GLY A 39 11.48 -17.77 2.41
C GLY A 39 12.69 -16.88 2.70
N PRO A 40 13.87 -17.48 3.01
CA PRO A 40 15.09 -16.73 3.28
C PRO A 40 15.51 -15.81 2.12
N ALA A 41 15.19 -16.21 0.89
CA ALA A 41 15.50 -15.44 -0.31
C ALA A 41 14.74 -14.11 -0.44
N ILE A 42 13.64 -13.97 0.30
CA ILE A 42 12.80 -12.76 0.31
C ILE A 42 12.82 -12.05 1.67
N ALA A 43 13.57 -12.60 2.63
CA ALA A 43 13.81 -11.93 3.89
C ALA A 43 14.68 -10.70 3.65
N GLY A 44 14.24 -9.55 4.13
CA GLY A 44 14.98 -8.31 3.95
C GLY A 44 14.33 -7.16 4.70
N GLU A 45 15.08 -6.09 4.85
CA GLU A 45 14.60 -4.84 5.41
C GLU A 45 14.45 -3.82 4.28
N SER A 46 13.37 -3.08 4.30
CA SER A 46 13.13 -1.99 3.37
C SER A 46 12.72 -0.75 4.14
N SER A 47 13.39 0.35 3.87
CA SER A 47 13.12 1.63 4.52
C SER A 47 12.88 2.72 3.49
N ARG A 48 12.10 3.71 3.87
CA ARG A 48 11.84 4.92 3.10
C ARG A 48 12.09 6.14 3.96
N ASN A 49 12.80 7.10 3.41
CA ASN A 49 12.90 8.43 3.98
C ASN A 49 12.00 9.39 3.20
N SER A 50 11.24 10.19 3.93
CA SER A 50 10.45 11.27 3.34
C SER A 50 10.80 12.59 4.01
N LYS A 51 10.80 13.66 3.21
CA LYS A 51 10.98 15.03 3.67
C LYS A 51 9.90 15.87 2.99
N GLY A 52 9.18 16.65 3.76
CA GLY A 52 8.09 17.46 3.20
C GLY A 52 8.00 18.81 3.87
N VAL A 53 7.49 19.76 3.12
CA VAL A 53 7.08 21.07 3.60
C VAL A 53 5.63 21.30 3.18
N TYR A 54 4.89 22.00 3.99
CA TYR A 54 3.50 22.35 3.70
C TYR A 54 3.21 23.77 4.12
N ILE A 55 2.22 24.34 3.46
CA ILE A 55 1.64 25.63 3.80
C ILE A 55 0.12 25.47 3.82
N ASP A 56 -0.53 26.09 4.77
CA ASP A 56 -1.99 26.13 4.89
C ASP A 56 -2.38 27.55 5.32
N ILE A 57 -3.23 28.17 4.51
CA ILE A 57 -3.68 29.55 4.71
C ILE A 57 -5.20 29.52 4.62
N GLU A 58 -5.85 29.96 5.68
CA GLU A 58 -7.29 30.15 5.71
C GLU A 58 -7.59 31.60 6.12
N GLY A 59 -8.63 32.16 5.55
CA GLY A 59 -9.02 33.53 5.85
C GLY A 59 -10.36 33.91 5.27
N ASP A 60 -10.88 35.01 5.79
CA ASP A 60 -12.11 35.63 5.32
C ASP A 60 -11.76 36.81 4.42
N ILE A 61 -12.29 36.80 3.19
CA ILE A 61 -12.16 37.92 2.24
C ILE A 61 -13.20 38.97 2.58
N THR A 62 -14.39 38.52 2.97
CA THR A 62 -15.49 39.34 3.42
C THR A 62 -16.24 38.59 4.53
N ASP A 63 -17.17 39.25 5.23
CA ASP A 63 -18.05 38.63 6.24
C ASP A 63 -18.84 37.42 5.67
N GLN A 64 -18.98 37.35 4.35
CA GLN A 64 -19.74 36.28 3.71
C GLN A 64 -18.84 35.27 2.94
N LEU A 65 -17.60 35.60 2.65
CA LEU A 65 -16.71 34.78 1.82
C LEU A 65 -15.44 34.42 2.56
N SER A 66 -15.28 33.15 2.86
CA SER A 66 -14.04 32.57 3.37
C SER A 66 -13.41 31.63 2.34
N PHE A 67 -12.10 31.52 2.41
CA PHE A 67 -11.31 30.64 1.55
C PHE A 67 -10.24 29.90 2.35
N GLY A 68 -9.78 28.80 1.79
CA GLY A 68 -8.62 28.07 2.30
C GLY A 68 -7.77 27.58 1.13
N ILE A 69 -6.48 27.75 1.24
CA ILE A 69 -5.48 27.26 0.30
C ILE A 69 -4.44 26.46 1.07
N ALA A 70 -4.24 25.21 0.67
CA ALA A 70 -3.17 24.39 1.22
C ALA A 70 -2.32 23.82 0.11
N GLY A 71 -1.02 23.73 0.36
CA GLY A 71 -0.06 23.12 -0.54
C GLY A 71 0.95 22.29 0.25
N ARG A 72 1.33 21.12 -0.28
CA ARG A 72 2.35 20.25 0.28
C ARG A 72 3.31 19.81 -0.83
N TYR A 73 4.56 19.93 -0.54
CA TYR A 73 5.63 19.34 -1.34
C TYR A 73 6.35 18.30 -0.51
N GLU A 74 6.56 17.12 -1.06
CA GLU A 74 7.20 16.00 -0.40
C GLU A 74 8.19 15.33 -1.34
N HIS A 75 9.35 14.97 -0.78
CA HIS A 75 10.37 14.17 -1.45
C HIS A 75 10.47 12.81 -0.78
N LEU A 76 10.29 11.75 -1.56
CA LEU A 76 10.45 10.36 -1.12
C LEU A 76 11.72 9.78 -1.75
N SER A 77 12.49 9.03 -0.96
CA SER A 77 13.77 8.47 -1.41
C SER A 77 13.66 7.48 -2.59
N ASP A 78 12.51 6.89 -2.80
CA ASP A 78 12.24 5.83 -3.77
C ASP A 78 11.27 6.23 -4.91
N PHE A 79 10.42 7.23 -4.70
CA PHE A 79 9.44 7.69 -5.70
C PHE A 79 9.63 9.14 -6.14
N GLY A 80 10.68 9.82 -5.63
CA GLY A 80 10.98 11.21 -6.02
C GLY A 80 10.04 12.21 -5.38
N ASN A 81 9.64 13.23 -6.17
CA ASN A 81 8.93 14.40 -5.69
C ASN A 81 7.43 14.27 -5.93
N SER A 82 6.64 14.74 -4.98
CA SER A 82 5.19 14.90 -5.09
C SER A 82 4.77 16.28 -4.64
N THR A 83 3.81 16.85 -5.34
CA THR A 83 3.18 18.12 -4.97
C THR A 83 1.67 17.92 -4.93
N THR A 84 1.06 18.25 -3.82
CA THR A 84 -0.39 18.20 -3.64
C THR A 84 -0.91 19.55 -3.17
N GLY A 85 -2.14 19.86 -3.53
CA GLY A 85 -2.77 21.13 -3.17
C GLY A 85 -4.26 20.97 -2.92
N LYS A 86 -4.79 21.91 -2.16
CA LYS A 86 -6.21 22.03 -1.86
C LYS A 86 -6.62 23.48 -1.97
N PHE A 87 -7.76 23.72 -2.56
CA PHE A 87 -8.47 25.00 -2.52
C PHE A 87 -9.89 24.75 -2.00
N SER A 88 -10.32 25.56 -1.06
CA SER A 88 -11.69 25.53 -0.52
C SER A 88 -12.24 26.94 -0.44
N ALA A 89 -13.54 27.07 -0.68
CA ALA A 89 -14.26 28.31 -0.49
C ALA A 89 -15.62 28.05 0.16
N ARG A 90 -16.06 28.99 0.94
CA ARG A 90 -17.39 29.01 1.58
C ARG A 90 -18.00 30.39 1.35
N TYR A 91 -19.21 30.43 0.85
CA TYR A 91 -19.97 31.66 0.65
C TYR A 91 -21.30 31.59 1.42
N ALA A 92 -21.49 32.52 2.34
CA ALA A 92 -22.75 32.67 3.08
C ALA A 92 -23.76 33.43 2.22
N ILE A 93 -24.70 32.70 1.61
CA ILE A 93 -25.78 33.30 0.79
C ILE A 93 -26.71 34.12 1.68
N VAL A 94 -27.08 33.53 2.81
CA VAL A 94 -27.82 34.21 3.87
C VAL A 94 -26.99 34.01 5.14
N PRO A 95 -26.47 35.09 5.74
CA PRO A 95 -25.65 35.00 6.93
C PRO A 95 -26.36 34.15 8.01
N ASP A 96 -25.64 33.26 8.66
CA ASP A 96 -26.07 32.36 9.72
C ASP A 96 -27.18 31.37 9.36
N VAL A 97 -27.68 31.35 8.10
CA VAL A 97 -28.77 30.46 7.68
C VAL A 97 -28.34 29.56 6.57
N ILE A 98 -27.81 30.08 5.46
CA ILE A 98 -27.47 29.29 4.27
C ILE A 98 -26.08 29.65 3.79
N ALA A 99 -25.22 28.64 3.66
CA ALA A 99 -23.92 28.79 3.04
C ALA A 99 -23.68 27.70 2.00
N LEU A 100 -23.05 28.09 0.89
CA LEU A 100 -22.50 27.18 -0.12
C LEU A 100 -21.02 26.98 0.18
N ARG A 101 -20.53 25.75 0.02
CA ARG A 101 -19.10 25.43 0.13
C ARG A 101 -18.65 24.57 -1.03
N GLY A 102 -17.41 24.75 -1.44
CA GLY A 102 -16.77 23.96 -2.48
C GLY A 102 -15.32 23.69 -2.14
N THR A 103 -14.83 22.56 -2.58
CA THR A 103 -13.41 22.18 -2.42
C THR A 103 -12.94 21.45 -3.64
N VAL A 104 -11.70 21.74 -4.06
CA VAL A 104 -10.94 20.96 -5.01
C VAL A 104 -9.59 20.61 -4.37
N ALA A 105 -9.16 19.36 -4.50
CA ALA A 105 -7.90 18.92 -3.94
C ALA A 105 -7.25 17.86 -4.83
N THR A 106 -5.92 17.86 -4.84
CA THR A 106 -5.12 16.77 -5.41
C THR A 106 -4.59 15.89 -4.30
N GLY A 107 -4.51 14.59 -4.53
CA GLY A 107 -3.97 13.60 -3.60
C GLY A 107 -2.88 12.79 -4.26
N PHE A 108 -1.98 12.27 -3.44
CA PHE A 108 -0.86 11.44 -3.84
C PHE A 108 -0.67 10.33 -2.81
N ARG A 109 -0.39 9.12 -3.30
CA ARG A 109 -0.06 7.98 -2.46
C ARG A 109 1.06 7.15 -3.11
N ALA A 110 2.22 7.12 -2.50
CA ALA A 110 3.28 6.22 -2.92
C ALA A 110 2.97 4.78 -2.46
N PRO A 111 3.28 3.75 -3.28
CA PRO A 111 3.25 2.36 -2.85
C PRO A 111 4.10 2.17 -1.60
N THR A 112 3.64 1.34 -0.68
CA THR A 112 4.41 1.04 0.54
C THR A 112 5.64 0.19 0.22
N PRO A 113 6.70 0.23 1.04
CA PRO A 113 7.84 -0.67 0.89
C PRO A 113 7.43 -2.15 0.84
N GLY A 114 6.40 -2.53 1.60
CA GLY A 114 5.83 -3.88 1.55
C GLY A 114 5.20 -4.21 0.19
N GLN A 115 4.48 -3.29 -0.43
CA GLN A 115 3.90 -3.50 -1.76
C GLN A 115 4.97 -3.66 -2.85
N VAL A 116 6.05 -2.89 -2.77
CA VAL A 116 7.17 -2.97 -3.73
C VAL A 116 7.90 -4.31 -3.63
N ASN A 117 8.02 -4.84 -2.43
CA ASN A 117 8.78 -6.05 -2.14
C ASN A 117 7.89 -7.28 -1.86
N THR A 118 6.61 -7.21 -2.24
CA THR A 118 5.70 -8.33 -2.04
C THR A 118 6.19 -9.56 -2.79
N SER A 119 6.36 -10.65 -2.05
CA SER A 119 6.65 -11.98 -2.59
C SER A 119 5.85 -13.01 -1.80
N SER A 120 5.32 -13.99 -2.47
CA SER A 120 4.64 -15.11 -1.82
C SER A 120 4.77 -16.37 -2.66
N ILE A 121 4.75 -17.52 -2.00
CA ILE A 121 4.72 -18.83 -2.63
C ILE A 121 3.42 -19.51 -2.19
N ALA A 122 2.65 -19.98 -3.14
CA ALA A 122 1.45 -20.77 -2.90
C ALA A 122 1.53 -22.09 -3.63
N THR A 123 1.12 -23.17 -2.98
CA THR A 123 1.06 -24.49 -3.58
C THR A 123 -0.35 -24.74 -4.08
N GLY A 124 -0.47 -25.08 -5.35
CA GLY A 124 -1.73 -25.45 -5.99
C GLY A 124 -1.69 -26.83 -6.59
N PHE A 125 -2.87 -27.38 -6.82
CA PHE A 125 -3.04 -28.65 -7.52
C PHE A 125 -3.75 -28.40 -8.84
N ASN A 126 -3.19 -28.90 -9.93
CA ASN A 126 -3.85 -28.83 -11.23
C ASN A 126 -4.58 -30.18 -11.49
N PRO A 127 -5.88 -30.16 -11.85
CA PRO A 127 -6.59 -31.36 -12.25
C PRO A 127 -5.85 -32.04 -13.42
N GLY A 128 -5.43 -33.30 -13.20
CA GLY A 128 -4.68 -34.09 -14.19
C GLY A 128 -3.18 -34.15 -13.96
N ASN A 129 -2.62 -33.42 -13.00
CA ASN A 129 -1.23 -33.57 -12.58
C ASN A 129 -1.20 -33.99 -11.10
N PRO A 130 -0.68 -35.19 -10.77
CA PRO A 130 -0.63 -35.64 -9.36
C PRO A 130 0.37 -34.88 -8.51
N ASN A 131 1.24 -34.06 -9.14
CA ASN A 131 2.23 -33.27 -8.43
C ASN A 131 1.68 -31.90 -8.08
N ALA A 132 1.99 -31.45 -6.90
CA ALA A 132 1.73 -30.08 -6.48
C ALA A 132 2.56 -29.09 -7.34
N ILE A 133 1.96 -28.01 -7.75
CA ILE A 133 2.61 -26.93 -8.50
C ILE A 133 2.78 -25.74 -7.57
N GLU A 134 3.97 -25.20 -7.51
CA GLU A 134 4.22 -23.96 -6.77
C GLU A 134 3.99 -22.75 -7.67
N TYR A 135 3.15 -21.83 -7.20
CA TYR A 135 2.94 -20.53 -7.79
C TYR A 135 3.70 -19.49 -6.97
N MET A 136 4.53 -18.72 -7.63
CA MET A 136 5.31 -17.67 -6.99
C MET A 136 4.85 -16.30 -7.46
N THR A 137 4.52 -15.42 -6.51
CA THR A 137 4.41 -13.99 -6.76
C THR A 137 5.79 -13.38 -6.55
N LEU A 138 6.32 -12.74 -7.57
CA LEU A 138 7.63 -12.11 -7.52
C LEU A 138 7.49 -10.59 -7.32
N PRO A 139 8.39 -9.95 -6.56
CA PRO A 139 8.43 -8.51 -6.48
C PRO A 139 8.74 -7.92 -7.87
N VAL A 140 8.19 -6.75 -8.16
CA VAL A 140 8.39 -6.06 -9.45
C VAL A 140 9.86 -5.72 -9.72
N THR A 141 10.69 -5.68 -8.69
CA THR A 141 12.14 -5.46 -8.77
C THR A 141 12.92 -6.72 -9.20
N SER A 142 12.26 -7.88 -9.27
CA SER A 142 12.88 -9.13 -9.68
C SER A 142 13.21 -9.11 -11.19
N PRO A 143 14.42 -9.52 -11.60
CA PRO A 143 14.78 -9.64 -13.02
C PRO A 143 13.83 -10.58 -13.79
N VAL A 144 13.33 -11.63 -13.14
CA VAL A 144 12.38 -12.57 -13.75
C VAL A 144 11.03 -11.90 -13.98
N ALA A 145 10.54 -11.11 -13.00
CA ALA A 145 9.32 -10.36 -13.17
C ALA A 145 9.44 -9.34 -14.31
N ALA A 146 10.56 -8.62 -14.38
CA ALA A 146 10.83 -7.66 -15.46
C ALA A 146 10.87 -8.35 -16.85
N TYR A 147 11.47 -9.54 -16.95
CA TYR A 147 11.46 -10.33 -18.17
C TYR A 147 10.04 -10.75 -18.60
N LEU A 148 9.17 -11.00 -17.65
CA LEU A 148 7.76 -11.33 -17.87
C LEU A 148 6.87 -10.09 -18.12
N GLY A 149 7.45 -8.90 -18.16
CA GLY A 149 6.74 -7.66 -18.47
C GLY A 149 6.23 -6.89 -17.24
N ALA A 150 6.71 -7.20 -16.03
CA ALA A 150 6.37 -6.40 -14.87
C ALA A 150 6.99 -4.99 -14.97
N GLU A 151 6.18 -3.98 -14.70
CA GLU A 151 6.62 -2.60 -14.61
C GLU A 151 6.80 -2.18 -13.15
N ALA A 152 7.70 -1.21 -12.93
CA ALA A 152 7.84 -0.60 -11.62
C ALA A 152 6.51 0.02 -11.16
N LEU A 153 6.21 -0.12 -9.88
CA LEU A 153 5.01 0.49 -9.31
C LEU A 153 5.09 2.01 -9.44
N LYS A 154 3.96 2.60 -9.78
CA LYS A 154 3.80 4.06 -9.88
C LYS A 154 2.99 4.57 -8.70
N PRO A 155 3.24 5.79 -8.25
CA PRO A 155 2.38 6.42 -7.27
C PRO A 155 0.94 6.57 -7.79
N GLU A 156 -0.01 6.48 -6.88
CA GLU A 156 -1.41 6.80 -7.14
C GLU A 156 -1.59 8.31 -7.01
N GLU A 157 -2.22 8.90 -8.00
CA GLU A 157 -2.61 10.31 -8.00
C GLU A 157 -4.13 10.42 -8.07
N SER A 158 -4.68 11.38 -7.36
CA SER A 158 -6.11 11.62 -7.36
C SER A 158 -6.44 13.10 -7.43
N VAL A 159 -7.57 13.41 -8.04
CA VAL A 159 -8.20 14.72 -7.98
C VAL A 159 -9.58 14.53 -7.38
N SER A 160 -9.89 15.28 -6.35
CA SER A 160 -11.17 15.25 -5.69
C SER A 160 -11.81 16.63 -5.69
N PHE A 161 -13.13 16.65 -5.84
CA PHE A 161 -13.93 17.86 -5.72
C PHE A 161 -15.17 17.57 -4.90
N SER A 162 -15.60 18.57 -4.15
CA SER A 162 -16.85 18.50 -3.41
C SER A 162 -17.59 19.84 -3.48
N VAL A 163 -18.91 19.77 -3.51
CA VAL A 163 -19.81 20.92 -3.38
C VAL A 163 -20.89 20.54 -2.38
N GLY A 164 -21.24 21.46 -1.49
CA GLY A 164 -22.23 21.23 -0.48
C GLY A 164 -22.88 22.52 0.01
N THR A 165 -24.09 22.39 0.52
CA THR A 165 -24.83 23.47 1.16
C THR A 165 -24.90 23.20 2.66
N VAL A 166 -24.71 24.23 3.46
CA VAL A 166 -24.91 24.21 4.90
C VAL A 166 -26.18 25.01 5.18
N PHE A 167 -27.12 24.39 5.88
CA PHE A 167 -28.33 25.03 6.34
C PHE A 167 -28.35 24.98 7.88
N THR A 168 -28.45 26.15 8.50
CA THR A 168 -28.56 26.28 9.94
C THR A 168 -29.97 26.79 10.22
N PRO A 169 -30.87 25.95 10.77
CA PRO A 169 -32.22 26.42 11.13
C PRO A 169 -32.15 27.49 12.22
N ALA A 170 -33.05 28.45 12.14
CA ALA A 170 -33.13 29.50 13.16
C ALA A 170 -33.36 28.86 14.55
N PRO A 171 -32.77 29.41 15.64
CA PRO A 171 -32.98 28.90 16.96
C PRO A 171 -34.47 28.99 17.32
N GLY A 172 -35.12 27.82 17.47
CA GLY A 172 -36.56 27.71 17.78
C GLY A 172 -37.41 26.95 16.76
N ALA A 173 -36.83 26.52 15.63
CA ALA A 173 -37.47 25.59 14.70
C ALA A 173 -37.15 24.13 15.13
N THR A 174 -37.95 23.62 16.07
CA THR A 174 -37.98 22.20 16.46
C THR A 174 -39.26 21.57 15.94
#